data_92c05cbbe3654ac45f775cdeaf52e9ee
#
_entry.id   92c05cbbe3654ac45f775cdeaf52e9ee
#
_cell.length_a   1.000
_cell.length_b   1.000
_cell.length_c   1.000
_cell.angle_alpha   90.00
_cell.angle_beta   90.00
_cell.angle_gamma   90.00
#
_symmetry.space_group_name_H-M   'P 1'
#
loop_
_entity.id
_entity.type
_entity.pdbx_description
1 polymer ?
#
loop_
_entity_poly.entity_id
_entity_poly.type
_entity_poly.pdbx_seq_one_letter_code
_entity_poly.pdbx_strand_id
1 'polypeptide(L)'
;MRPHKLGICAALALMLALLCAFGAAADTTVGMTGAGTFRMEQAYVNVPELDVYFYALDGDGNSYSSIKVQAAGPELTLGDRRLEVRSVAVASDPICYILALDNSADLPAADFNTMLGGVRKLVNAMNADDQLMLYTTAGTAECVLPATSDKALMYKALGAVQQAEGRMDAAQLVSAVYTDIQSDFQALAPRKAAMIVTDAGQVLTNMALVGTLASDFGDQIGMAAYVYLMTEKPQLFETLQQASGGRLILCEAAGLGDELKAKHAYFATALEIRTEVPESLYGERLETLTLAMPQLGSAIRSAQTVYMGHKLAKPQVTGVETLRRDQLRLTFNQPINENADKTQLYEIRSKDIWNWRVGVHSVKIGEDGRTAVLQIDPLYKGEYTVALNRVSSRMSAANVSSSRNTTAFRVVVWPRDREFYFARFRVPLVFGALLLLTLCGSWWAVRRRDRAAEQEAEAEHLLAGAGAPDALPRRWVTLFWSQRSSIAESRWAGMVESSLIIGSDAAQCDFCLPDRKLCPQHCALSVQGDSLLVQPLTDRARVYVNGERIDGEHRLQNNDTLRIGKTTLRLVL
;
A
#
# COMPACT_ATOMS: atom_id res chain seq x y z
N MET A 1 -40.03 -23.36 -48.16
CA MET A 1 -39.21 -22.38 -47.39
C MET A 1 -39.54 -22.56 -45.92
N ARG A 2 -38.55 -22.88 -45.10
CA ARG A 2 -38.73 -23.36 -43.71
C ARG A 2 -38.92 -22.19 -42.75
N PRO A 3 -39.93 -22.18 -41.86
CA PRO A 3 -40.24 -21.05 -40.96
C PRO A 3 -39.26 -20.93 -39.73
N HIS A 4 -38.26 -21.78 -39.60
CA HIS A 4 -37.36 -21.80 -38.43
C HIS A 4 -36.27 -20.74 -38.38
N LYS A 5 -35.98 -20.05 -39.51
CA LYS A 5 -34.93 -19.02 -39.52
C LYS A 5 -35.40 -17.62 -39.10
N LEU A 6 -36.70 -17.34 -39.17
CA LEU A 6 -37.24 -16.04 -38.73
C LEU A 6 -37.35 -15.93 -37.19
N GLY A 7 -37.60 -17.06 -36.51
CA GLY A 7 -37.72 -17.08 -35.05
C GLY A 7 -36.38 -16.84 -34.32
N ILE A 8 -35.27 -17.32 -34.88
CA ILE A 8 -33.95 -17.18 -34.27
C ILE A 8 -33.43 -15.75 -34.40
N CYS A 9 -33.66 -15.10 -35.54
CA CYS A 9 -33.28 -13.70 -35.73
C CYS A 9 -34.11 -12.73 -34.86
N ALA A 10 -35.41 -13.02 -34.65
CA ALA A 10 -36.25 -12.22 -33.76
C ALA A 10 -35.87 -12.42 -32.28
N ALA A 11 -35.51 -13.64 -31.87
CA ALA A 11 -35.02 -13.92 -30.52
C ALA A 11 -33.63 -13.32 -30.25
N LEU A 12 -32.71 -13.33 -31.25
CA LEU A 12 -31.43 -12.66 -31.13
C LEU A 12 -31.55 -11.13 -31.10
N ALA A 13 -32.45 -10.56 -31.90
CA ALA A 13 -32.74 -9.13 -31.88
C ALA A 13 -33.40 -8.69 -30.56
N LEU A 14 -34.26 -9.52 -29.99
CA LEU A 14 -34.87 -9.26 -28.66
C LEU A 14 -33.82 -9.43 -27.52
N MET A 15 -32.90 -10.40 -27.61
CA MET A 15 -31.80 -10.55 -26.68
C MET A 15 -30.80 -9.39 -26.80
N LEU A 16 -30.47 -8.94 -28.00
CA LEU A 16 -29.61 -7.76 -28.20
C LEU A 16 -30.32 -6.49 -27.68
N ALA A 17 -31.62 -6.34 -27.88
CA ALA A 17 -32.36 -5.21 -27.35
C ALA A 17 -32.51 -5.26 -25.81
N LEU A 18 -32.56 -6.45 -25.20
CA LEU A 18 -32.53 -6.61 -23.75
C LEU A 18 -31.11 -6.39 -23.18
N LEU A 19 -30.04 -6.79 -23.89
CA LEU A 19 -28.64 -6.50 -23.51
C LEU A 19 -28.32 -5.00 -23.67
N CYS A 20 -28.94 -4.30 -24.60
CA CYS A 20 -28.82 -2.83 -24.70
C CYS A 20 -29.64 -2.08 -23.65
N ALA A 21 -30.58 -2.74 -22.96
CA ALA A 21 -31.39 -2.13 -21.90
C ALA A 21 -30.77 -2.22 -20.50
N PHE A 22 -29.65 -2.96 -20.34
CA PHE A 22 -28.93 -3.07 -19.08
C PHE A 22 -27.57 -2.33 -19.09
N GLY A 23 -27.31 -1.51 -20.07
CA GLY A 23 -26.08 -0.75 -20.18
C GLY A 23 -26.35 0.73 -20.32
N ALA A 24 -26.49 1.40 -19.24
CA ALA A 24 -26.15 2.78 -18.95
C ALA A 24 -27.04 3.21 -17.79
N ALA A 25 -26.48 3.36 -16.61
CA ALA A 25 -26.95 4.40 -15.73
C ALA A 25 -26.68 5.73 -16.46
N ALA A 26 -27.45 5.99 -17.51
CA ALA A 26 -27.42 7.25 -18.19
C ALA A 26 -27.75 8.29 -17.13
N ASP A 27 -26.82 9.19 -16.88
CA ASP A 27 -27.04 10.41 -16.15
C ASP A 27 -28.35 11.06 -16.64
N THR A 28 -29.47 10.68 -16.02
CA THR A 28 -30.78 11.23 -16.35
C THR A 28 -30.84 12.62 -15.75
N THR A 29 -30.19 13.57 -16.42
CA THR A 29 -30.35 14.99 -16.14
C THR A 29 -31.75 15.36 -16.59
N VAL A 30 -32.69 15.42 -15.65
CA VAL A 30 -34.04 15.92 -15.92
C VAL A 30 -34.01 17.42 -15.70
N GLY A 31 -34.24 18.18 -16.77
CA GLY A 31 -34.33 19.63 -16.70
C GLY A 31 -35.42 20.06 -15.71
N MET A 32 -35.13 21.05 -14.89
CA MET A 32 -36.14 21.70 -14.07
C MET A 32 -37.15 22.41 -14.98
N THR A 33 -38.41 22.38 -14.62
CA THR A 33 -39.46 23.16 -15.32
C THR A 33 -39.08 24.65 -15.29
N GLY A 34 -38.62 25.17 -16.43
CA GLY A 34 -38.10 26.52 -16.55
C GLY A 34 -36.62 26.62 -16.99
N ALA A 35 -36.09 25.57 -17.66
CA ALA A 35 -34.74 25.49 -18.23
C ALA A 35 -33.55 25.38 -17.24
N GLY A 36 -33.77 25.00 -15.98
CA GLY A 36 -32.68 24.68 -15.05
C GLY A 36 -32.15 23.25 -15.22
N THR A 37 -30.94 23.01 -14.69
CA THR A 37 -30.29 21.69 -14.71
C THR A 37 -30.15 21.15 -13.29
N PHE A 38 -30.58 19.90 -13.08
CA PHE A 38 -30.36 19.15 -11.85
C PHE A 38 -29.62 17.86 -12.18
N ARG A 39 -28.44 17.69 -11.60
CA ARG A 39 -27.56 16.58 -11.92
C ARG A 39 -26.74 16.17 -10.71
N MET A 40 -26.76 14.87 -10.37
CA MET A 40 -25.77 14.29 -9.48
C MET A 40 -24.41 14.18 -10.20
N GLU A 41 -23.36 14.67 -9.57
CA GLU A 41 -22.01 14.62 -10.13
C GLU A 41 -21.33 13.33 -9.76
N GLN A 42 -21.30 13.07 -8.45
CA GLN A 42 -20.58 11.96 -7.86
C GLN A 42 -21.16 11.63 -6.50
N ALA A 43 -21.10 10.36 -6.14
CA ALA A 43 -21.32 9.91 -4.78
C ALA A 43 -20.04 9.28 -4.24
N TYR A 44 -19.57 9.78 -3.12
CA TYR A 44 -18.43 9.19 -2.41
C TYR A 44 -18.96 8.28 -1.30
N VAL A 45 -18.78 6.97 -1.48
CA VAL A 45 -19.23 5.96 -0.53
C VAL A 45 -18.03 5.48 0.29
N ASN A 46 -17.97 5.90 1.53
CA ASN A 46 -16.97 5.44 2.51
C ASN A 46 -17.70 4.97 3.78
N VAL A 47 -18.36 3.87 3.66
CA VAL A 47 -19.31 3.35 4.65
C VAL A 47 -18.77 3.47 6.08
N PRO A 48 -19.50 4.05 7.06
CA PRO A 48 -20.94 4.39 7.01
C PRO A 48 -21.28 5.70 6.29
N GLU A 49 -20.30 6.51 5.94
CA GLU A 49 -20.50 7.82 5.34
C GLU A 49 -20.81 7.72 3.85
N LEU A 50 -21.73 8.55 3.41
CA LEU A 50 -22.09 8.75 2.01
C LEU A 50 -22.20 10.26 1.76
N ASP A 51 -21.30 10.78 0.92
CA ASP A 51 -21.32 12.15 0.47
C ASP A 51 -21.81 12.21 -0.96
N VAL A 52 -22.83 13.02 -1.21
CA VAL A 52 -23.46 13.15 -2.53
C VAL A 52 -23.23 14.55 -3.05
N TYR A 53 -22.50 14.67 -4.15
CA TYR A 53 -22.21 15.93 -4.82
C TYR A 53 -23.10 16.10 -6.03
N PHE A 54 -23.75 17.26 -6.16
CA PHE A 54 -24.70 17.51 -7.24
C PHE A 54 -24.75 18.99 -7.62
N TYR A 55 -25.29 19.26 -8.78
CA TYR A 55 -25.57 20.61 -9.27
C TYR A 55 -27.06 20.85 -9.34
N ALA A 56 -27.47 22.03 -8.94
CA ALA A 56 -28.81 22.56 -9.14
C ALA A 56 -28.67 23.96 -9.72
N LEU A 57 -28.82 24.08 -11.03
CA LEU A 57 -28.62 25.32 -11.79
C LEU A 57 -29.98 25.83 -12.28
N ASP A 58 -30.12 27.17 -12.35
CA ASP A 58 -31.27 27.82 -12.99
C ASP A 58 -31.13 27.83 -14.53
N GLY A 59 -32.12 28.45 -15.21
CA GLY A 59 -32.10 28.53 -16.67
C GLY A 59 -30.96 29.34 -17.26
N ASP A 60 -30.37 30.19 -16.47
CA ASP A 60 -29.22 31.02 -16.82
C ASP A 60 -27.88 30.36 -16.46
N GLY A 61 -27.91 29.16 -15.88
CA GLY A 61 -26.74 28.42 -15.46
C GLY A 61 -26.16 28.83 -14.10
N ASN A 62 -26.85 29.65 -13.32
CA ASN A 62 -26.41 30.01 -11.98
C ASN A 62 -26.82 28.95 -10.97
N SER A 63 -25.94 28.68 -10.01
CA SER A 63 -26.25 27.71 -8.94
C SER A 63 -27.34 28.23 -8.01
N TYR A 64 -28.32 27.38 -7.70
CA TYR A 64 -29.23 27.65 -6.59
C TYR A 64 -28.47 27.62 -5.27
N SER A 65 -28.81 28.50 -4.36
CA SER A 65 -28.23 28.49 -3.01
C SER A 65 -28.61 27.20 -2.27
N SER A 66 -27.71 26.72 -1.40
CA SER A 66 -27.97 25.55 -0.56
C SER A 66 -29.25 25.69 0.28
N ILE A 67 -29.56 26.91 0.76
CA ILE A 67 -30.78 27.24 1.50
C ILE A 67 -32.03 26.97 0.64
N LYS A 68 -32.03 27.43 -0.62
CA LYS A 68 -33.15 27.23 -1.55
C LYS A 68 -33.36 25.75 -1.88
N VAL A 69 -32.26 25.01 -2.10
CA VAL A 69 -32.30 23.57 -2.35
C VAL A 69 -32.76 22.81 -1.11
N GLN A 70 -32.27 23.17 0.07
CA GLN A 70 -32.74 22.59 1.34
C GLN A 70 -34.24 22.79 1.54
N ALA A 71 -34.74 24.00 1.27
CA ALA A 71 -36.18 24.33 1.36
C ALA A 71 -37.04 23.56 0.35
N ALA A 72 -36.47 23.14 -0.78
CA ALA A 72 -37.12 22.30 -1.76
C ALA A 72 -37.29 20.82 -1.33
N GLY A 73 -36.85 20.47 -0.14
CA GLY A 73 -37.04 19.14 0.45
C GLY A 73 -36.40 18.01 -0.36
N PRO A 74 -35.07 17.99 -0.51
CA PRO A 74 -34.39 16.93 -1.24
C PRO A 74 -34.66 15.56 -0.60
N GLU A 75 -34.95 14.56 -1.43
CA GLU A 75 -35.12 13.19 -1.02
C GLU A 75 -34.02 12.33 -1.61
N LEU A 76 -33.32 11.59 -0.74
CA LEU A 76 -32.25 10.68 -1.12
C LEU A 76 -32.68 9.24 -0.84
N THR A 77 -32.57 8.38 -1.86
CA THR A 77 -32.85 6.94 -1.71
C THR A 77 -31.69 6.12 -2.22
N LEU A 78 -31.37 5.03 -1.54
CA LEU A 78 -30.35 4.06 -1.92
C LEU A 78 -31.03 2.69 -2.03
N GLY A 79 -31.15 2.18 -3.25
CA GLY A 79 -32.06 1.10 -3.56
C GLY A 79 -33.47 1.47 -3.14
N ASP A 80 -34.10 0.63 -2.31
CA ASP A 80 -35.45 0.86 -1.75
C ASP A 80 -35.43 1.64 -0.42
N ARG A 81 -34.28 2.06 0.07
CA ARG A 81 -34.14 2.70 1.37
C ARG A 81 -34.04 4.21 1.24
N ARG A 82 -34.93 4.93 1.92
CA ARG A 82 -34.81 6.38 2.06
C ARG A 82 -33.73 6.70 3.10
N LEU A 83 -32.80 7.57 2.71
CA LEU A 83 -31.74 8.08 3.58
C LEU A 83 -32.15 9.43 4.20
N GLU A 84 -31.64 9.73 5.37
CA GLU A 84 -31.89 11.00 6.04
C GLU A 84 -31.04 12.12 5.41
N VAL A 85 -31.69 13.15 4.88
CA VAL A 85 -31.01 14.37 4.43
C VAL A 85 -31.05 15.40 5.55
N ARG A 86 -29.94 15.54 6.27
CA ARG A 86 -29.83 16.46 7.41
C ARG A 86 -29.63 17.91 6.97
N SER A 87 -28.79 18.11 5.95
CA SER A 87 -28.50 19.44 5.43
C SER A 87 -27.98 19.39 4.00
N VAL A 88 -28.16 20.50 3.29
CA VAL A 88 -27.51 20.76 2.01
C VAL A 88 -26.51 21.90 2.23
N ALA A 89 -25.27 21.70 1.85
CA ALA A 89 -24.21 22.68 1.93
C ALA A 89 -23.58 22.94 0.55
N VAL A 90 -22.78 23.98 0.43
CA VAL A 90 -21.86 24.11 -0.72
C VAL A 90 -20.71 23.12 -0.50
N ALA A 91 -20.38 22.33 -1.51
CA ALA A 91 -19.32 21.34 -1.41
C ALA A 91 -17.97 22.05 -1.17
N SER A 92 -17.32 21.65 -0.08
CA SER A 92 -16.01 22.18 0.33
C SER A 92 -14.89 21.16 0.29
N ASP A 93 -15.22 19.90 0.03
CA ASP A 93 -14.22 18.83 -0.05
C ASP A 93 -13.26 19.04 -1.22
N PRO A 94 -11.97 18.71 -1.01
CA PRO A 94 -10.98 18.79 -2.05
C PRO A 94 -11.27 17.83 -3.22
N ILE A 95 -10.72 18.14 -4.37
CA ILE A 95 -10.88 17.36 -5.61
C ILE A 95 -9.56 16.71 -5.97
N CYS A 96 -9.57 15.42 -6.27
CA CYS A 96 -8.45 14.72 -6.91
C CYS A 96 -8.64 14.77 -8.43
N TYR A 97 -7.83 15.58 -9.12
CA TYR A 97 -7.75 15.61 -10.58
C TYR A 97 -6.89 14.47 -11.07
N ILE A 98 -7.49 13.53 -11.78
CA ILE A 98 -6.79 12.39 -12.39
C ILE A 98 -6.64 12.69 -13.87
N LEU A 99 -5.47 13.21 -14.23
CA LEU A 99 -5.21 13.75 -15.54
C LEU A 99 -4.34 12.80 -16.36
N ALA A 100 -4.85 12.36 -17.49
CA ALA A 100 -4.11 11.60 -18.50
C ALA A 100 -3.75 12.51 -19.67
N LEU A 101 -2.45 12.67 -19.91
CA LEU A 101 -1.91 13.47 -20.98
C LEU A 101 -1.44 12.60 -22.13
N ASP A 102 -1.95 12.86 -23.31
CA ASP A 102 -1.38 12.30 -24.53
C ASP A 102 -0.02 12.97 -24.79
N ASN A 103 1.03 12.19 -24.63
CA ASN A 103 2.40 12.63 -24.88
C ASN A 103 3.03 11.95 -26.11
N SER A 104 2.21 11.46 -27.04
CA SER A 104 2.71 10.83 -28.25
C SER A 104 3.54 11.79 -29.10
N ALA A 105 4.56 11.27 -29.75
CA ALA A 105 5.43 12.05 -30.66
C ALA A 105 4.70 12.52 -31.93
N ASP A 106 3.53 11.94 -32.22
CA ASP A 106 2.70 12.32 -33.37
C ASP A 106 1.99 13.69 -33.15
N LEU A 107 1.82 14.10 -31.89
CA LEU A 107 1.29 15.41 -31.54
C LEU A 107 2.30 16.52 -31.90
N PRO A 108 1.90 17.60 -32.60
CA PRO A 108 2.81 18.71 -32.88
C PRO A 108 3.44 19.28 -31.60
N ALA A 109 4.76 19.45 -31.59
CA ALA A 109 5.47 19.92 -30.38
C ALA A 109 4.97 21.26 -29.83
N ALA A 110 4.47 22.15 -30.71
CA ALA A 110 3.85 23.41 -30.30
C ALA A 110 2.55 23.19 -29.52
N ASP A 111 1.70 22.27 -30.00
CA ASP A 111 0.44 21.92 -29.35
C ASP A 111 0.68 21.19 -28.04
N PHE A 112 1.66 20.28 -28.00
CA PHE A 112 2.08 19.59 -26.77
C PHE A 112 2.55 20.59 -25.70
N ASN A 113 3.39 21.54 -26.06
CA ASN A 113 3.84 22.56 -25.10
C ASN A 113 2.69 23.47 -24.65
N THR A 114 1.77 23.81 -25.54
CA THR A 114 0.57 24.60 -25.24
C THR A 114 -0.37 23.82 -24.30
N MET A 115 -0.54 22.53 -24.53
CA MET A 115 -1.29 21.63 -23.65
C MET A 115 -0.69 21.59 -22.25
N LEU A 116 0.63 21.41 -22.11
CA LEU A 116 1.30 21.47 -20.80
C LEU A 116 1.11 22.83 -20.12
N GLY A 117 1.12 23.91 -20.91
CA GLY A 117 0.79 25.27 -20.43
C GLY A 117 -0.64 25.37 -19.90
N GLY A 118 -1.58 24.74 -20.60
CA GLY A 118 -2.98 24.63 -20.20
C GLY A 118 -3.16 23.91 -18.85
N VAL A 119 -2.47 22.77 -18.70
CA VAL A 119 -2.50 22.04 -17.42
C VAL A 119 -1.90 22.84 -16.26
N ARG A 120 -0.84 23.60 -16.50
CA ARG A 120 -0.30 24.52 -15.49
C ARG A 120 -1.31 25.59 -15.05
N LYS A 121 -2.20 26.07 -15.97
CA LYS A 121 -3.30 26.97 -15.59
C LYS A 121 -4.28 26.28 -14.63
N LEU A 122 -4.59 24.98 -14.83
CA LEU A 122 -5.41 24.21 -13.89
C LEU A 122 -4.73 24.14 -12.53
N VAL A 123 -3.45 23.74 -12.47
CA VAL A 123 -2.68 23.63 -11.21
C VAL A 123 -2.65 24.96 -10.45
N ASN A 124 -2.55 26.10 -11.18
CA ASN A 124 -2.62 27.43 -10.57
C ASN A 124 -4.00 27.71 -9.95
N ALA A 125 -5.07 27.24 -10.60
CA ALA A 125 -6.45 27.45 -10.15
C ALA A 125 -6.86 26.54 -8.99
N MET A 126 -6.25 25.36 -8.85
CA MET A 126 -6.54 24.38 -7.80
C MET A 126 -6.38 24.97 -6.40
N ASN A 127 -7.27 24.56 -5.48
CA ASN A 127 -7.18 24.89 -4.06
C ASN A 127 -5.96 24.24 -3.41
N ALA A 128 -5.63 24.63 -2.16
CA ALA A 128 -4.45 24.15 -1.48
C ALA A 128 -4.49 22.63 -1.20
N ASP A 129 -5.68 22.09 -0.94
CA ASP A 129 -5.89 20.69 -0.58
C ASP A 129 -6.31 19.81 -1.78
N ASP A 130 -6.53 20.43 -2.95
CA ASP A 130 -6.81 19.69 -4.18
C ASP A 130 -5.58 18.85 -4.58
N GLN A 131 -5.82 17.65 -5.07
CA GLN A 131 -4.78 16.72 -5.49
C GLN A 131 -4.71 16.61 -7.01
N LEU A 132 -3.51 16.40 -7.52
CA LEU A 132 -3.26 16.02 -8.92
C LEU A 132 -2.60 14.65 -8.96
N MET A 133 -3.15 13.77 -9.78
CA MET A 133 -2.57 12.51 -10.22
C MET A 133 -2.35 12.59 -11.73
N LEU A 134 -1.14 12.30 -12.21
CA LEU A 134 -0.77 12.54 -13.60
C LEU A 134 -0.33 11.26 -14.29
N TYR A 135 -0.94 10.98 -15.43
CA TYR A 135 -0.57 9.89 -16.33
C TYR A 135 -0.04 10.43 -17.65
N THR A 136 0.91 9.70 -18.22
CA THR A 136 1.32 9.81 -19.62
C THR A 136 0.85 8.56 -20.38
N THR A 137 0.55 8.69 -21.67
CA THR A 137 -0.18 7.64 -22.41
C THR A 137 0.54 7.12 -23.64
N ALA A 138 1.70 7.66 -24.03
CA ALA A 138 2.46 7.18 -25.20
C ALA A 138 2.99 5.76 -24.94
N GLY A 139 2.48 4.79 -25.68
CA GLY A 139 2.82 3.37 -25.57
C GLY A 139 2.17 2.69 -24.40
N THR A 140 2.62 2.94 -23.17
CA THR A 140 2.08 2.36 -21.93
C THR A 140 1.55 3.47 -21.03
N ALA A 141 0.33 3.32 -20.53
CA ALA A 141 -0.18 4.25 -19.54
C ALA A 141 0.64 4.17 -18.23
N GLU A 142 1.31 5.25 -17.87
CA GLU A 142 2.19 5.33 -16.72
C GLU A 142 1.77 6.47 -15.79
N CYS A 143 1.61 6.17 -14.49
CA CYS A 143 1.41 7.18 -13.46
C CYS A 143 2.75 7.84 -13.13
N VAL A 144 3.00 9.02 -13.74
CA VAL A 144 4.25 9.79 -13.55
C VAL A 144 4.20 10.69 -12.32
N LEU A 145 3.01 10.92 -11.76
CA LEU A 145 2.83 11.63 -10.49
C LEU A 145 1.68 10.96 -9.71
N PRO A 146 1.96 10.24 -8.63
CA PRO A 146 0.93 9.82 -7.68
C PRO A 146 0.20 11.02 -7.09
N ALA A 147 -1.05 10.82 -6.63
CA ALA A 147 -1.88 11.89 -6.10
C ALA A 147 -1.15 12.70 -5.02
N THR A 148 -1.08 13.99 -5.21
CA THR A 148 -0.42 14.93 -4.29
C THR A 148 -1.10 16.29 -4.33
N SER A 149 -1.11 17.02 -3.21
CA SER A 149 -1.49 18.44 -3.13
C SER A 149 -0.28 19.38 -3.19
N ASP A 150 0.94 18.85 -3.24
CA ASP A 150 2.15 19.68 -3.36
C ASP A 150 2.31 20.22 -4.78
N LYS A 151 2.01 21.51 -4.95
CA LYS A 151 2.13 22.21 -6.25
C LYS A 151 3.56 22.19 -6.80
N ALA A 152 4.59 22.15 -5.96
CA ALA A 152 5.98 22.10 -6.43
C ALA A 152 6.27 20.76 -7.11
N LEU A 153 5.76 19.66 -6.53
CA LEU A 153 5.85 18.33 -7.16
C LEU A 153 5.05 18.26 -8.47
N MET A 154 3.84 18.89 -8.51
CA MET A 154 3.03 18.94 -9.72
C MET A 154 3.78 19.67 -10.85
N TYR A 155 4.36 20.85 -10.57
CA TYR A 155 5.14 21.58 -11.57
C TYR A 155 6.39 20.83 -12.01
N LYS A 156 7.07 20.16 -11.08
CA LYS A 156 8.23 19.33 -11.39
C LYS A 156 7.86 18.18 -12.32
N ALA A 157 6.78 17.48 -12.03
CA ALA A 157 6.28 16.40 -12.87
C ALA A 157 5.90 16.91 -14.28
N LEU A 158 5.10 17.98 -14.36
CA LEU A 158 4.73 18.59 -15.65
C LEU A 158 5.93 19.11 -16.45
N GLY A 159 7.00 19.53 -15.78
CA GLY A 159 8.24 19.95 -16.42
C GLY A 159 9.09 18.76 -16.91
N ALA A 160 8.87 17.58 -16.39
CA ALA A 160 9.58 16.35 -16.76
C ALA A 160 8.87 15.56 -17.89
N VAL A 161 7.58 15.83 -18.15
CA VAL A 161 6.85 15.15 -19.22
C VAL A 161 7.44 15.52 -20.57
N GLN A 162 7.81 14.51 -21.36
CA GLN A 162 8.33 14.65 -22.71
C GLN A 162 7.47 13.84 -23.68
N GLN A 163 7.49 14.24 -24.95
CA GLN A 163 6.91 13.43 -26.01
C GLN A 163 7.68 12.12 -26.12
N ALA A 164 6.98 11.03 -26.37
CA ALA A 164 7.53 9.69 -26.50
C ALA A 164 6.94 8.96 -27.71
N GLU A 165 7.67 7.99 -28.21
CA GLU A 165 7.16 7.10 -29.25
C GLU A 165 6.10 6.15 -28.65
N GLY A 166 5.08 5.89 -29.43
CA GLY A 166 3.99 5.00 -29.06
C GLY A 166 2.63 5.66 -29.20
N ARG A 167 1.60 4.83 -29.18
CA ARG A 167 0.21 5.25 -29.33
C ARG A 167 -0.53 5.05 -28.02
N MET A 168 -1.48 5.91 -27.74
CA MET A 168 -2.38 5.72 -26.60
C MET A 168 -3.19 4.43 -26.78
N ASP A 169 -3.23 3.59 -25.76
CA ASP A 169 -4.20 2.50 -25.62
C ASP A 169 -5.25 2.92 -24.58
N ALA A 170 -6.45 3.26 -25.06
CA ALA A 170 -7.52 3.75 -24.20
C ALA A 170 -8.00 2.69 -23.20
N ALA A 171 -7.99 1.40 -23.56
CA ALA A 171 -8.36 0.32 -22.64
C ALA A 171 -7.33 0.17 -21.51
N GLN A 172 -6.05 0.20 -21.86
CA GLN A 172 -4.97 0.14 -20.89
C GLN A 172 -4.98 1.35 -19.94
N LEU A 173 -5.22 2.55 -20.47
CA LEU A 173 -5.33 3.77 -19.68
C LEU A 173 -6.47 3.66 -18.66
N VAL A 174 -7.69 3.31 -19.11
CA VAL A 174 -8.85 3.19 -18.21
C VAL A 174 -8.60 2.12 -17.15
N SER A 175 -7.99 0.97 -17.52
CA SER A 175 -7.66 -0.09 -16.59
C SER A 175 -6.60 0.33 -15.57
N ALA A 176 -5.55 1.06 -15.98
CA ALA A 176 -4.51 1.56 -15.08
C ALA A 176 -5.09 2.55 -14.06
N VAL A 177 -5.81 3.56 -14.55
CA VAL A 177 -6.47 4.57 -13.72
C VAL A 177 -7.45 3.94 -12.74
N TYR A 178 -8.28 2.99 -13.21
CA TYR A 178 -9.21 2.25 -12.36
C TYR A 178 -8.49 1.49 -11.24
N THR A 179 -7.43 0.77 -11.59
CA THR A 179 -6.65 -0.02 -10.63
C THR A 179 -6.02 0.85 -9.55
N ASP A 180 -5.44 1.97 -9.94
CA ASP A 180 -4.77 2.89 -9.01
C ASP A 180 -5.78 3.60 -8.10
N ILE A 181 -6.92 4.05 -8.64
CA ILE A 181 -8.00 4.62 -7.82
C ILE A 181 -8.52 3.59 -6.82
N GLN A 182 -8.75 2.35 -7.25
CA GLN A 182 -9.21 1.29 -6.35
C GLN A 182 -8.19 0.97 -5.25
N SER A 183 -6.89 0.99 -5.57
CA SER A 183 -5.84 0.71 -4.59
C SER A 183 -5.72 1.78 -3.52
N ASP A 184 -5.89 3.04 -3.90
CA ASP A 184 -5.65 4.22 -3.06
C ASP A 184 -6.93 5.01 -2.74
N PHE A 185 -8.11 4.43 -2.99
CA PHE A 185 -9.42 5.10 -2.93
C PHE A 185 -9.62 6.01 -1.72
N GLN A 186 -9.16 5.57 -0.54
CA GLN A 186 -9.29 6.32 0.71
C GLN A 186 -8.21 7.39 0.92
N ALA A 187 -7.06 7.28 0.25
CA ALA A 187 -6.01 8.28 0.30
C ALA A 187 -6.27 9.43 -0.68
N LEU A 188 -7.14 9.19 -1.67
CA LEU A 188 -7.55 10.21 -2.63
C LEU A 188 -8.62 11.11 -2.02
N ALA A 189 -8.62 12.39 -2.44
CA ALA A 189 -9.68 13.32 -2.09
C ALA A 189 -11.08 12.74 -2.42
N PRO A 190 -12.11 13.02 -1.60
CA PRO A 190 -13.46 12.44 -1.78
C PRO A 190 -14.02 12.67 -3.18
N ARG A 191 -13.89 13.90 -3.69
CA ARG A 191 -14.29 14.24 -5.05
C ARG A 191 -13.17 13.91 -6.03
N LYS A 192 -13.51 13.28 -7.14
CA LYS A 192 -12.55 12.87 -8.18
C LYS A 192 -13.01 13.36 -9.54
N ALA A 193 -12.07 13.76 -10.38
CA ALA A 193 -12.33 14.16 -11.75
C ALA A 193 -11.32 13.53 -12.69
N ALA A 194 -11.72 12.49 -13.44
CA ALA A 194 -10.89 11.90 -14.48
C ALA A 194 -10.95 12.77 -15.73
N MET A 195 -9.79 13.17 -16.23
CA MET A 195 -9.63 14.04 -17.40
C MET A 195 -8.61 13.42 -18.36
N ILE A 196 -9.01 13.25 -19.61
CA ILE A 196 -8.11 12.77 -20.66
C ILE A 196 -7.92 13.94 -21.64
N VAL A 197 -6.68 14.29 -21.93
CA VAL A 197 -6.32 15.34 -22.89
C VAL A 197 -5.56 14.71 -24.05
N THR A 198 -6.11 14.74 -25.26
CA THR A 198 -5.55 14.09 -26.44
C THR A 198 -5.97 14.77 -27.73
N ASP A 199 -5.20 14.63 -28.78
CA ASP A 199 -5.61 14.96 -30.14
C ASP A 199 -6.31 13.79 -30.87
N ALA A 200 -6.39 12.62 -30.23
CA ALA A 200 -6.93 11.39 -30.80
C ALA A 200 -6.28 10.95 -32.12
N GLY A 201 -5.05 11.38 -32.37
CA GLY A 201 -4.38 11.19 -33.66
C GLY A 201 -4.23 9.72 -34.04
N GLN A 202 -3.74 8.90 -33.11
CA GLN A 202 -3.60 7.47 -33.30
C GLN A 202 -3.82 6.74 -31.97
N VAL A 203 -5.03 6.27 -31.73
CA VAL A 203 -5.36 5.50 -30.54
C VAL A 203 -5.52 4.03 -30.89
N LEU A 204 -4.75 3.18 -30.23
CA LEU A 204 -4.96 1.74 -30.23
C LEU A 204 -6.12 1.43 -29.30
N THR A 205 -7.15 0.73 -29.81
CA THR A 205 -8.27 0.47 -28.92
C THR A 205 -9.04 -0.79 -29.30
N ASN A 206 -9.42 -1.55 -28.28
CA ASN A 206 -10.50 -2.53 -28.35
C ASN A 206 -11.76 -1.87 -27.78
N MET A 207 -12.61 -1.36 -28.65
CA MET A 207 -13.79 -0.57 -28.26
C MET A 207 -14.75 -1.34 -27.32
N ALA A 208 -14.90 -2.65 -27.49
CA ALA A 208 -15.71 -3.46 -26.60
C ALA A 208 -15.12 -3.50 -25.18
N LEU A 209 -13.82 -3.67 -25.07
CA LEU A 209 -13.12 -3.66 -23.79
C LEU A 209 -13.16 -2.27 -23.14
N VAL A 210 -12.97 -1.20 -23.91
CA VAL A 210 -13.09 0.18 -23.41
C VAL A 210 -14.48 0.42 -22.84
N GLY A 211 -15.54 -0.01 -23.54
CA GLY A 211 -16.91 0.12 -23.07
C GLY A 211 -17.15 -0.59 -21.73
N THR A 212 -16.66 -1.83 -21.60
CA THR A 212 -16.78 -2.60 -20.35
C THR A 212 -16.03 -1.91 -19.20
N LEU A 213 -14.75 -1.57 -19.42
CA LEU A 213 -13.93 -0.91 -18.39
C LEU A 213 -14.48 0.48 -18.01
N ALA A 214 -15.02 1.22 -18.96
CA ALA A 214 -15.62 2.53 -18.69
C ALA A 214 -16.93 2.41 -17.91
N SER A 215 -17.74 1.36 -18.16
CA SER A 215 -18.92 1.05 -17.35
C SER A 215 -18.54 0.69 -15.93
N ASP A 216 -17.56 -0.21 -15.76
CA ASP A 216 -17.04 -0.57 -14.43
C ASP A 216 -16.47 0.66 -13.70
N PHE A 217 -15.78 1.54 -14.40
CA PHE A 217 -15.28 2.80 -13.87
C PHE A 217 -16.42 3.72 -13.39
N GLY A 218 -17.46 3.90 -14.21
CA GLY A 218 -18.65 4.68 -13.85
C GLY A 218 -19.41 4.08 -12.67
N ASP A 219 -19.67 2.78 -12.71
CA ASP A 219 -20.49 2.09 -11.71
C ASP A 219 -19.76 1.87 -10.38
N GLN A 220 -18.48 1.48 -10.43
CA GLN A 220 -17.73 1.13 -9.22
C GLN A 220 -16.99 2.32 -8.60
N ILE A 221 -16.47 3.24 -9.40
CA ILE A 221 -15.81 4.45 -8.88
C ILE A 221 -16.83 5.58 -8.68
N GLY A 222 -17.97 5.53 -9.37
CA GLY A 222 -19.03 6.52 -9.26
C GLY A 222 -18.68 7.86 -9.89
N MET A 223 -17.82 7.88 -10.93
CA MET A 223 -17.40 9.13 -11.56
C MET A 223 -17.36 9.04 -13.08
N ALA A 224 -17.52 10.20 -13.71
CA ALA A 224 -17.49 10.36 -15.15
C ALA A 224 -16.08 10.71 -15.66
N ALA A 225 -15.73 10.23 -16.85
CA ALA A 225 -14.51 10.63 -17.54
C ALA A 225 -14.79 11.85 -18.44
N TYR A 226 -13.99 12.90 -18.30
CA TYR A 226 -14.02 14.08 -19.14
C TYR A 226 -12.89 13.99 -20.17
N VAL A 227 -13.25 14.03 -21.45
CA VAL A 227 -12.28 13.93 -22.54
C VAL A 227 -12.16 15.28 -23.23
N TYR A 228 -10.98 15.87 -23.19
CA TYR A 228 -10.64 17.11 -23.89
C TYR A 228 -9.94 16.75 -25.20
N LEU A 229 -10.66 16.93 -26.28
CA LEU A 229 -10.24 16.52 -27.62
C LEU A 229 -9.78 17.76 -28.40
N MET A 230 -8.52 17.75 -28.84
CA MET A 230 -7.93 18.85 -29.61
C MET A 230 -8.13 18.71 -31.12
N THR A 231 -8.95 17.76 -31.57
CA THR A 231 -9.27 17.49 -32.98
C THR A 231 -10.75 17.13 -33.15
N GLU A 232 -11.26 17.19 -34.38
CA GLU A 232 -12.65 16.86 -34.71
C GLU A 232 -12.90 15.34 -34.92
N LYS A 233 -12.26 14.45 -34.21
CA LYS A 233 -12.47 13.01 -34.30
C LYS A 233 -13.15 12.44 -33.03
N PRO A 234 -14.40 12.84 -32.72
CA PRO A 234 -15.04 12.48 -31.46
C PRO A 234 -15.37 11.00 -31.33
N GLN A 235 -15.66 10.29 -32.43
CA GLN A 235 -16.22 8.91 -32.45
C GLN A 235 -15.46 7.92 -31.58
N LEU A 236 -14.15 8.11 -31.45
CA LEU A 236 -13.31 7.22 -30.67
C LEU A 236 -13.64 7.24 -29.18
N PHE A 237 -13.97 8.40 -28.65
CA PHE A 237 -14.25 8.59 -27.22
C PHE A 237 -15.74 8.63 -26.87
N GLU A 238 -16.64 8.53 -27.87
CA GLU A 238 -18.09 8.46 -27.63
C GLU A 238 -18.46 7.24 -26.77
N THR A 239 -17.81 6.08 -26.98
CA THR A 239 -18.02 4.89 -26.17
C THR A 239 -17.59 5.11 -24.72
N LEU A 240 -16.46 5.76 -24.49
CA LEU A 240 -15.99 6.10 -23.14
C LEU A 240 -16.97 7.08 -22.47
N GLN A 241 -17.40 8.11 -23.19
CA GLN A 241 -18.38 9.08 -22.73
C GLN A 241 -19.70 8.41 -22.33
N GLN A 242 -20.27 7.60 -23.23
CA GLN A 242 -21.55 6.94 -23.01
C GLN A 242 -21.49 5.96 -21.83
N ALA A 243 -20.42 5.15 -21.77
CA ALA A 243 -20.28 4.12 -20.74
C ALA A 243 -19.94 4.69 -19.35
N SER A 244 -19.19 5.80 -19.27
CA SER A 244 -18.84 6.43 -18.00
C SER A 244 -19.78 7.54 -17.57
N GLY A 245 -20.78 7.91 -18.39
CA GLY A 245 -21.60 9.11 -18.15
C GLY A 245 -20.84 10.43 -18.29
N GLY A 246 -19.67 10.40 -18.90
CA GLY A 246 -18.75 11.52 -19.04
C GLY A 246 -19.12 12.54 -20.10
N ARG A 247 -18.22 13.46 -20.38
CA ARG A 247 -18.39 14.48 -21.41
C ARG A 247 -17.18 14.54 -22.33
N LEU A 248 -17.47 14.72 -23.61
CA LEU A 248 -16.51 15.02 -24.63
C LEU A 248 -16.49 16.54 -24.86
N ILE A 249 -15.32 17.15 -24.76
CA ILE A 249 -15.13 18.60 -24.89
C ILE A 249 -14.16 18.82 -26.04
N LEU A 250 -14.68 19.46 -27.12
CA LEU A 250 -13.82 19.86 -28.24
C LEU A 250 -13.21 21.21 -27.92
N CYS A 251 -11.90 21.30 -27.94
CA CYS A 251 -11.18 22.54 -27.70
C CYS A 251 -9.87 22.55 -28.48
N GLU A 252 -9.43 23.73 -28.90
CA GLU A 252 -8.08 23.91 -29.44
C GLU A 252 -7.05 23.85 -28.30
N ALA A 253 -5.81 23.47 -28.61
CA ALA A 253 -4.73 23.45 -27.62
C ALA A 253 -4.58 24.77 -26.86
N ALA A 254 -4.74 25.90 -27.57
CA ALA A 254 -4.68 27.24 -26.98
C ALA A 254 -5.80 27.53 -25.97
N GLY A 255 -6.99 26.96 -26.18
CA GLY A 255 -8.17 27.11 -25.32
C GLY A 255 -8.20 26.15 -24.13
N LEU A 256 -7.45 25.03 -24.18
CA LEU A 256 -7.49 23.97 -23.19
C LEU A 256 -7.37 24.48 -21.74
N GLY A 257 -6.42 25.38 -21.50
CA GLY A 257 -6.20 25.89 -20.14
C GLY A 257 -7.38 26.68 -19.58
N ASP A 258 -8.11 27.38 -20.42
CA ASP A 258 -9.29 28.12 -20.00
C ASP A 258 -10.49 27.18 -19.80
N GLU A 259 -10.61 26.14 -20.62
CA GLU A 259 -11.60 25.05 -20.42
C GLU A 259 -11.35 24.29 -19.10
N LEU A 260 -10.11 23.88 -18.82
CA LEU A 260 -9.76 23.22 -17.57
C LEU A 260 -10.02 24.12 -16.35
N LYS A 261 -9.68 25.41 -16.43
CA LYS A 261 -9.96 26.39 -15.38
C LYS A 261 -11.46 26.62 -15.19
N ALA A 262 -12.21 26.72 -16.29
CA ALA A 262 -13.67 26.85 -16.24
C ALA A 262 -14.32 25.61 -15.60
N LYS A 263 -13.79 24.41 -15.89
CA LYS A 263 -14.26 23.18 -15.27
C LYS A 263 -13.96 23.13 -13.78
N HIS A 264 -12.78 23.57 -13.34
CA HIS A 264 -12.48 23.72 -11.92
C HIS A 264 -13.45 24.69 -11.23
N ALA A 265 -13.70 25.87 -11.83
CA ALA A 265 -14.68 26.81 -11.31
C ALA A 265 -16.11 26.21 -11.25
N TYR A 266 -16.50 25.43 -12.26
CA TYR A 266 -17.78 24.71 -12.26
C TYR A 266 -17.86 23.72 -11.09
N PHE A 267 -16.80 22.95 -10.81
CA PHE A 267 -16.79 22.03 -9.67
C PHE A 267 -16.96 22.75 -8.32
N ALA A 268 -16.50 24.00 -8.20
CA ALA A 268 -16.71 24.79 -6.99
C ALA A 268 -18.18 25.21 -6.75
N THR A 269 -19.07 25.07 -7.74
CA THR A 269 -20.50 25.36 -7.60
C THR A 269 -21.34 24.18 -7.13
N ALA A 270 -20.74 23.01 -6.92
CA ALA A 270 -21.45 21.83 -6.46
C ALA A 270 -22.04 22.03 -5.07
N LEU A 271 -23.19 21.41 -4.86
CA LEU A 271 -23.80 21.23 -3.55
C LEU A 271 -23.51 19.85 -3.01
N GLU A 272 -23.57 19.68 -1.70
CA GLU A 272 -23.24 18.47 -1.00
C GLU A 272 -24.35 18.08 -0.02
N ILE A 273 -24.67 16.78 0.01
CA ILE A 273 -25.46 16.14 1.06
C ILE A 273 -24.58 15.11 1.73
N ARG A 274 -24.41 15.21 3.04
CA ARG A 274 -23.76 14.20 3.88
C ARG A 274 -24.80 13.39 4.61
N THR A 275 -24.70 12.06 4.54
CA THR A 275 -25.60 11.13 5.19
C THR A 275 -24.88 9.86 5.61
N GLU A 276 -25.57 9.00 6.32
CA GLU A 276 -25.05 7.69 6.71
C GLU A 276 -25.84 6.58 6.02
N VAL A 277 -25.11 5.59 5.53
CA VAL A 277 -25.71 4.37 4.96
C VAL A 277 -26.11 3.44 6.10
N PRO A 278 -27.33 2.89 6.11
CA PRO A 278 -27.72 1.87 7.08
C PRO A 278 -26.87 0.60 6.96
N GLU A 279 -26.55 -0.04 8.08
CA GLU A 279 -25.71 -1.26 8.10
C GLU A 279 -26.28 -2.40 7.22
N SER A 280 -27.59 -2.46 7.06
CA SER A 280 -28.25 -3.47 6.20
C SER A 280 -27.88 -3.35 4.71
N LEU A 281 -27.32 -2.21 4.30
CA LEU A 281 -26.91 -1.94 2.92
C LEU A 281 -25.39 -2.07 2.70
N TYR A 282 -24.62 -2.43 3.71
CA TYR A 282 -23.19 -2.67 3.57
C TYR A 282 -22.91 -3.95 2.76
N GLY A 283 -21.83 -3.95 1.99
CA GLY A 283 -21.36 -5.13 1.26
C GLY A 283 -20.91 -4.84 -0.17
N GLU A 284 -20.29 -5.83 -0.79
CA GLU A 284 -19.76 -5.74 -2.16
C GLU A 284 -20.91 -5.88 -3.16
N ARG A 285 -21.63 -4.81 -3.40
CA ARG A 285 -22.77 -4.76 -4.34
C ARG A 285 -22.92 -3.38 -4.96
N LEU A 286 -23.57 -3.34 -6.11
CA LEU A 286 -24.03 -2.13 -6.76
C LEU A 286 -25.43 -1.79 -6.27
N GLU A 287 -25.67 -0.53 -5.95
CA GLU A 287 -26.98 0.00 -5.59
C GLU A 287 -27.29 1.24 -6.40
N THR A 288 -28.56 1.51 -6.64
CA THR A 288 -28.97 2.76 -7.29
C THR A 288 -29.21 3.83 -6.25
N LEU A 289 -28.40 4.88 -6.31
CA LEU A 289 -28.58 6.09 -5.53
C LEU A 289 -29.45 7.07 -6.34
N THR A 290 -30.54 7.53 -5.77
CA THR A 290 -31.42 8.51 -6.42
C THR A 290 -31.59 9.72 -5.52
N LEU A 291 -31.32 10.91 -6.09
CA LEU A 291 -31.61 12.21 -5.48
C LEU A 291 -32.76 12.85 -6.22
N ALA A 292 -33.82 13.20 -5.52
CA ALA A 292 -35.04 13.80 -6.07
C ALA A 292 -35.38 15.11 -5.36
N MET A 293 -36.07 16.00 -6.08
CA MET A 293 -36.58 17.29 -5.59
C MET A 293 -38.10 17.35 -5.78
N PRO A 294 -38.89 16.63 -5.00
CA PRO A 294 -40.33 16.45 -5.28
C PRO A 294 -41.12 17.75 -5.20
N GLN A 295 -40.67 18.70 -4.38
CA GLN A 295 -41.37 20.00 -4.29
C GLN A 295 -41.12 20.93 -5.49
N LEU A 296 -40.07 20.67 -6.29
CA LEU A 296 -39.80 21.40 -7.52
C LEU A 296 -40.41 20.74 -8.75
N GLY A 297 -40.85 19.50 -8.63
CA GLY A 297 -41.52 18.71 -9.68
C GLY A 297 -41.22 17.23 -9.55
N SER A 298 -42.21 16.39 -9.74
CA SER A 298 -42.08 14.93 -9.61
C SER A 298 -41.09 14.28 -10.60
N ALA A 299 -40.76 14.98 -11.68
CA ALA A 299 -39.80 14.54 -12.69
C ALA A 299 -38.33 14.98 -12.38
N ILE A 300 -38.11 15.84 -11.37
CA ILE A 300 -36.80 16.35 -11.06
C ILE A 300 -36.06 15.35 -10.17
N ARG A 301 -35.27 14.48 -10.80
CA ARG A 301 -34.48 13.47 -10.16
C ARG A 301 -33.20 13.18 -10.95
N SER A 302 -32.16 12.79 -10.26
CA SER A 302 -30.95 12.22 -10.84
C SER A 302 -30.63 10.92 -10.15
N ALA A 303 -30.20 9.91 -10.90
CA ALA A 303 -29.85 8.61 -10.36
C ALA A 303 -28.46 8.21 -10.85
N GLN A 304 -27.71 7.53 -9.99
CA GLN A 304 -26.39 7.02 -10.28
C GLN A 304 -26.23 5.65 -9.64
N THR A 305 -25.55 4.73 -10.31
CA THR A 305 -25.09 3.49 -9.70
C THR A 305 -23.93 3.77 -8.77
N VAL A 306 -23.94 3.20 -7.59
CA VAL A 306 -22.89 3.34 -6.58
C VAL A 306 -22.46 1.98 -6.08
N TYR A 307 -21.14 1.79 -5.94
CA TYR A 307 -20.57 0.56 -5.39
C TYR A 307 -20.43 0.67 -3.88
N MET A 308 -21.07 -0.23 -3.16
CA MET A 308 -21.13 -0.22 -1.70
C MET A 308 -19.93 -0.90 -1.03
N GLY A 309 -19.11 -1.60 -1.80
CA GLY A 309 -17.97 -2.37 -1.34
C GLY A 309 -16.62 -1.68 -1.53
N HIS A 310 -16.59 -0.37 -1.80
CA HIS A 310 -15.33 0.37 -1.81
C HIS A 310 -14.58 0.06 -0.53
N LYS A 311 -13.32 -0.35 -0.70
CA LYS A 311 -12.43 -0.85 0.35
C LYS A 311 -12.71 -0.15 1.66
N LEU A 312 -13.58 -0.76 2.42
CA LEU A 312 -13.84 -0.38 3.80
C LEU A 312 -12.49 -0.14 4.44
N ALA A 313 -12.31 1.02 5.04
CA ALA A 313 -11.12 1.28 5.82
C ALA A 313 -10.84 0.03 6.63
N LYS A 314 -9.61 -0.47 6.57
CA LYS A 314 -9.29 -1.67 7.35
C LYS A 314 -9.68 -1.42 8.79
N PRO A 315 -10.23 -2.43 9.51
CA PRO A 315 -10.53 -2.27 10.92
C PRO A 315 -9.33 -1.73 11.68
N GLN A 316 -9.51 -0.64 12.38
CA GLN A 316 -8.49 0.05 13.17
C GLN A 316 -9.05 0.42 14.53
N VAL A 317 -8.20 0.41 15.55
CA VAL A 317 -8.53 0.94 16.86
C VAL A 317 -8.39 2.46 16.81
N THR A 318 -9.48 3.19 17.04
CA THR A 318 -9.53 4.66 17.09
C THR A 318 -9.44 5.19 18.52
N GLY A 319 -9.83 4.36 19.51
CA GLY A 319 -9.78 4.73 20.92
C GLY A 319 -9.42 3.55 21.81
N VAL A 320 -8.66 3.83 22.87
CA VAL A 320 -8.32 2.87 23.92
C VAL A 320 -8.63 3.50 25.28
N GLU A 321 -9.57 2.91 26.00
CA GLU A 321 -9.95 3.33 27.34
C GLU A 321 -9.57 2.24 28.35
N THR A 322 -8.88 2.62 29.41
CA THR A 322 -8.54 1.72 30.52
C THR A 322 -9.65 1.73 31.56
N LEU A 323 -10.51 0.70 31.55
CA LEU A 323 -11.63 0.59 32.49
C LEU A 323 -11.16 0.18 33.89
N ARG A 324 -10.27 -0.80 33.95
CA ARG A 324 -9.63 -1.33 35.16
C ARG A 324 -8.19 -1.70 34.84
N ARG A 325 -7.41 -2.02 35.89
CA ARG A 325 -6.01 -2.44 35.75
C ARG A 325 -5.83 -3.63 34.76
N ASP A 326 -6.82 -4.50 34.68
CA ASP A 326 -6.87 -5.72 33.92
C ASP A 326 -7.91 -5.69 32.81
N GLN A 327 -8.46 -4.51 32.47
CA GLN A 327 -9.56 -4.39 31.54
C GLN A 327 -9.41 -3.17 30.64
N LEU A 328 -9.42 -3.39 29.32
CA LEU A 328 -9.39 -2.35 28.28
C LEU A 328 -10.68 -2.37 27.47
N ARG A 329 -11.18 -1.18 27.13
CA ARG A 329 -12.16 -1.00 26.07
C ARG A 329 -11.47 -0.44 24.84
N LEU A 330 -11.64 -1.12 23.73
CA LEU A 330 -11.20 -0.65 22.41
C LEU A 330 -12.40 -0.13 21.64
N THR A 331 -12.23 0.99 20.95
CA THR A 331 -13.21 1.54 20.01
C THR A 331 -12.64 1.41 18.61
N PHE A 332 -13.45 1.00 17.64
CA PHE A 332 -13.05 0.77 16.25
C PHE A 332 -13.66 1.81 15.32
N ASN A 333 -12.99 2.08 14.22
CA ASN A 333 -13.48 2.96 13.15
C ASN A 333 -14.74 2.41 12.44
N GLN A 334 -15.03 1.12 12.56
CA GLN A 334 -16.14 0.43 11.91
C GLN A 334 -16.57 -0.80 12.71
N PRO A 335 -17.78 -1.35 12.46
CA PRO A 335 -18.20 -2.59 13.10
C PRO A 335 -17.30 -3.76 12.70
N ILE A 336 -16.79 -4.48 13.69
CA ILE A 336 -15.98 -5.69 13.52
C ILE A 336 -16.85 -6.94 13.56
N ASN A 337 -16.37 -7.99 12.90
CA ASN A 337 -17.07 -9.27 12.84
C ASN A 337 -17.15 -9.94 14.23
N GLU A 338 -18.18 -10.70 14.47
CA GLU A 338 -18.37 -11.46 15.72
C GLU A 338 -17.21 -12.43 16.00
N ASN A 339 -16.54 -12.94 14.96
CA ASN A 339 -15.34 -13.77 15.09
C ASN A 339 -14.13 -13.04 15.70
N ALA A 340 -14.24 -11.74 15.96
CA ALA A 340 -13.19 -10.93 16.60
C ALA A 340 -13.12 -11.15 18.12
N ASP A 341 -13.89 -12.05 18.70
CA ASP A 341 -13.84 -12.48 20.11
C ASP A 341 -12.58 -13.29 20.46
N LYS A 342 -11.78 -13.69 19.45
CA LYS A 342 -10.57 -14.50 19.64
C LYS A 342 -9.39 -13.66 20.14
N THR A 343 -8.84 -14.06 21.29
CA THR A 343 -7.75 -13.34 21.98
C THR A 343 -6.48 -13.17 21.13
N GLN A 344 -6.18 -14.12 20.25
CA GLN A 344 -5.01 -14.09 19.35
C GLN A 344 -5.03 -12.98 18.29
N LEU A 345 -6.20 -12.34 18.10
CA LEU A 345 -6.36 -11.24 17.16
C LEU A 345 -5.89 -9.90 17.74
N TYR A 346 -5.57 -9.87 19.04
CA TYR A 346 -5.16 -8.66 19.75
C TYR A 346 -3.75 -8.83 20.30
N GLU A 347 -2.89 -7.92 19.97
CA GLU A 347 -1.54 -7.88 20.50
C GLU A 347 -1.32 -6.56 21.24
N ILE A 348 -1.03 -6.65 22.54
CA ILE A 348 -0.75 -5.49 23.38
C ILE A 348 0.70 -5.59 23.83
N ARG A 349 1.47 -4.52 23.60
CA ARG A 349 2.87 -4.43 24.00
C ARG A 349 3.17 -3.15 24.77
N SER A 350 4.07 -3.22 25.73
CA SER A 350 4.63 -2.01 26.34
C SER A 350 5.67 -1.38 25.40
N LYS A 351 5.76 -0.04 25.43
CA LYS A 351 6.78 0.72 24.68
C LYS A 351 8.09 0.92 25.46
N ASP A 352 8.27 0.18 26.56
CA ASP A 352 9.55 0.24 27.27
C ASP A 352 10.64 -0.58 26.54
N ILE A 353 11.86 -0.47 27.04
CA ILE A 353 13.04 -1.14 26.44
C ILE A 353 12.90 -2.66 26.33
N TRP A 354 11.97 -3.26 27.07
CA TRP A 354 11.76 -4.70 27.09
C TRP A 354 10.64 -5.16 26.16
N ASN A 355 9.84 -4.24 25.65
CA ASN A 355 8.73 -4.51 24.72
C ASN A 355 7.84 -5.70 25.15
N TRP A 356 7.40 -5.68 26.43
CA TRP A 356 6.61 -6.78 27.00
C TRP A 356 5.30 -7.00 26.28
N ARG A 357 4.98 -8.23 26.06
CA ARG A 357 3.64 -8.63 25.63
C ARG A 357 2.73 -8.72 26.86
N VAL A 358 1.56 -8.06 26.78
CA VAL A 358 0.46 -8.18 27.76
C VAL A 358 -0.45 -9.30 27.29
N GLY A 359 -0.70 -10.28 28.16
CA GLY A 359 -1.60 -11.40 27.84
C GLY A 359 -3.04 -10.91 27.70
N VAL A 360 -3.75 -11.42 26.69
CA VAL A 360 -5.18 -11.20 26.49
C VAL A 360 -5.90 -12.51 26.82
N HIS A 361 -6.82 -12.52 27.79
CA HIS A 361 -7.47 -13.70 28.31
C HIS A 361 -8.86 -13.93 27.73
N SER A 362 -9.61 -12.86 27.53
CA SER A 362 -10.91 -12.89 26.86
C SER A 362 -11.21 -11.58 26.16
N VAL A 363 -12.10 -11.64 25.19
CA VAL A 363 -12.59 -10.49 24.42
C VAL A 363 -14.11 -10.60 24.36
N LYS A 364 -14.79 -9.51 24.65
CA LYS A 364 -16.23 -9.37 24.50
C LYS A 364 -16.53 -8.23 23.55
N ILE A 365 -17.14 -8.54 22.41
CA ILE A 365 -17.57 -7.55 21.43
C ILE A 365 -18.86 -6.89 21.93
N GLY A 366 -18.97 -5.57 21.79
CA GLY A 366 -20.18 -4.82 22.08
C GLY A 366 -21.28 -5.10 21.04
N GLU A 367 -22.52 -4.85 21.40
CA GLU A 367 -23.68 -5.06 20.52
C GLU A 367 -23.61 -4.19 19.26
N ASP A 368 -23.00 -3.00 19.37
CA ASP A 368 -22.73 -2.08 18.26
C ASP A 368 -21.68 -2.60 17.26
N GLY A 369 -20.94 -3.66 17.65
CA GLY A 369 -19.81 -4.17 16.88
C GLY A 369 -18.60 -3.22 16.83
N ARG A 370 -18.74 -1.98 17.33
CA ARG A 370 -17.70 -0.94 17.27
C ARG A 370 -16.85 -0.86 18.53
N THR A 371 -17.21 -1.65 19.55
CA THR A 371 -16.46 -1.71 20.80
C THR A 371 -16.07 -3.14 21.14
N ALA A 372 -14.92 -3.31 21.78
CA ALA A 372 -14.50 -4.58 22.37
C ALA A 372 -13.93 -4.34 23.76
N VAL A 373 -14.35 -5.15 24.72
CA VAL A 373 -13.79 -5.15 26.08
C VAL A 373 -12.88 -6.36 26.22
N LEU A 374 -11.61 -6.10 26.50
CA LEU A 374 -10.57 -7.10 26.66
C LEU A 374 -10.26 -7.31 28.13
N GLN A 375 -10.26 -8.56 28.58
CA GLN A 375 -9.67 -8.96 29.86
C GLN A 375 -8.20 -9.31 29.61
N ILE A 376 -7.30 -8.65 30.32
CA ILE A 376 -5.87 -8.69 30.06
C ILE A 376 -5.04 -8.89 31.33
N ASP A 377 -3.75 -9.15 31.19
CA ASP A 377 -2.81 -9.05 32.31
C ASP A 377 -2.85 -7.63 32.93
N PRO A 378 -2.62 -7.49 34.21
CA PRO A 378 -2.63 -6.19 34.89
C PRO A 378 -1.68 -5.18 34.25
N LEU A 379 -2.18 -4.00 33.89
CA LEU A 379 -1.40 -2.88 33.36
C LEU A 379 -0.75 -2.08 34.49
N TYR A 380 0.37 -1.47 34.16
CA TYR A 380 1.14 -0.60 35.01
C TYR A 380 1.41 0.73 34.32
N LYS A 381 1.79 1.75 35.07
CA LYS A 381 2.15 3.06 34.53
C LYS A 381 3.18 2.92 33.43
N GLY A 382 2.84 3.41 32.24
CA GLY A 382 3.70 3.33 31.05
C GLY A 382 2.95 3.61 29.76
N GLU A 383 3.66 3.53 28.65
CA GLU A 383 3.09 3.62 27.30
C GLU A 383 2.96 2.21 26.72
N TYR A 384 1.88 2.01 26.01
CA TYR A 384 1.54 0.73 25.39
C TYR A 384 1.06 0.94 23.97
N THR A 385 1.09 -0.13 23.20
CA THR A 385 0.49 -0.20 21.86
C THR A 385 -0.46 -1.36 21.78
N VAL A 386 -1.55 -1.16 21.06
CA VAL A 386 -2.47 -2.22 20.64
C VAL A 386 -2.32 -2.39 19.14
N ALA A 387 -2.09 -3.61 18.70
CA ALA A 387 -2.11 -4.03 17.31
C ALA A 387 -3.23 -5.04 17.09
N LEU A 388 -3.87 -4.98 15.93
CA LEU A 388 -4.88 -5.94 15.49
C LEU A 388 -4.24 -6.92 14.51
N ASN A 389 -4.45 -8.21 14.71
CA ASN A 389 -3.96 -9.25 13.84
C ASN A 389 -5.11 -9.90 13.07
N ARG A 390 -5.40 -9.39 11.85
CA ARG A 390 -6.45 -9.91 10.97
C ARG A 390 -7.85 -9.88 11.57
N VAL A 391 -8.18 -8.87 12.36
CA VAL A 391 -9.56 -8.61 12.76
C VAL A 391 -10.36 -8.25 11.52
N SER A 392 -11.43 -8.98 11.22
CA SER A 392 -12.26 -8.74 10.04
C SER A 392 -13.38 -7.75 10.33
N SER A 393 -13.75 -7.00 9.30
CA SER A 393 -14.93 -6.15 9.31
C SER A 393 -16.20 -7.00 9.32
N ARG A 394 -17.28 -6.51 9.98
CA ARG A 394 -18.63 -7.10 9.83
C ARG A 394 -19.16 -6.90 8.40
N MET A 395 -18.69 -5.87 7.72
CA MET A 395 -19.13 -5.49 6.37
C MET A 395 -18.56 -6.39 5.28
N SER A 396 -17.31 -6.86 5.45
CA SER A 396 -16.66 -7.81 4.53
C SER A 396 -15.65 -8.65 5.29
N ALA A 397 -15.79 -9.98 5.23
CA ALA A 397 -14.86 -10.92 5.86
C ALA A 397 -13.44 -10.84 5.26
N ALA A 398 -13.32 -10.40 4.01
CA ALA A 398 -12.04 -10.19 3.33
C ALA A 398 -11.34 -8.91 3.80
N ASN A 399 -12.09 -7.92 4.33
CA ASN A 399 -11.54 -6.69 4.86
C ASN A 399 -10.99 -6.91 6.27
N VAL A 400 -9.71 -7.16 6.36
CA VAL A 400 -9.01 -7.47 7.62
C VAL A 400 -8.05 -6.37 8.03
N SER A 401 -7.90 -6.16 9.36
CA SER A 401 -6.95 -5.21 9.92
C SER A 401 -5.51 -5.51 9.48
N SER A 402 -4.70 -4.47 9.37
CA SER A 402 -3.27 -4.59 9.14
C SER A 402 -2.53 -4.70 10.48
N SER A 403 -1.66 -5.69 10.62
CA SER A 403 -0.79 -5.83 11.79
C SER A 403 0.24 -4.70 11.94
N ARG A 404 0.43 -3.88 10.89
CA ARG A 404 1.30 -2.69 10.93
C ARG A 404 0.65 -1.50 11.61
N ASN A 405 -0.69 -1.45 11.67
CA ASN A 405 -1.41 -0.37 12.31
C ASN A 405 -1.49 -0.62 13.81
N THR A 406 -0.79 0.21 14.57
CA THR A 406 -0.76 0.15 16.03
C THR A 406 -1.32 1.43 16.61
N THR A 407 -2.20 1.31 17.64
CA THR A 407 -2.71 2.45 18.38
C THR A 407 -1.99 2.54 19.71
N ALA A 408 -1.38 3.69 19.96
CA ALA A 408 -0.68 3.96 21.23
C ALA A 408 -1.65 4.47 22.28
N PHE A 409 -1.46 4.04 23.54
CA PHE A 409 -2.18 4.57 24.70
C PHE A 409 -1.26 4.65 25.91
N ARG A 410 -1.64 5.46 26.89
CA ARG A 410 -0.84 5.71 28.08
C ARG A 410 -1.62 5.37 29.34
N VAL A 411 -1.01 4.60 30.21
CA VAL A 411 -1.51 4.31 31.55
C VAL A 411 -0.78 5.20 32.55
N VAL A 412 -1.52 6.04 33.29
CA VAL A 412 -0.95 7.01 34.22
C VAL A 412 -1.06 6.50 35.67
N VAL A 413 -2.08 5.68 35.93
CA VAL A 413 -2.40 5.07 37.22
C VAL A 413 -1.63 3.74 37.36
N TRP A 414 -1.55 3.19 38.52
CA TRP A 414 -0.92 1.91 38.88
C TRP A 414 0.61 1.89 38.67
N PRO A 415 1.36 2.43 39.66
CA PRO A 415 2.82 2.41 39.60
C PRO A 415 3.36 0.98 39.52
N ARG A 416 4.55 0.84 38.93
CA ARG A 416 5.29 -0.44 38.92
C ARG A 416 5.78 -0.73 40.32
N ASP A 417 5.19 -1.72 40.96
CA ASP A 417 5.51 -2.19 42.32
C ASP A 417 6.53 -3.35 42.33
N ARG A 418 6.87 -3.83 43.50
CA ARG A 418 7.80 -4.97 43.63
C ARG A 418 7.26 -6.24 42.97
N GLU A 419 5.95 -6.45 42.99
CA GLU A 419 5.29 -7.59 42.39
C GLU A 419 5.43 -7.58 40.87
N PHE A 420 5.35 -6.40 40.25
CA PHE A 420 5.63 -6.25 38.83
C PHE A 420 7.02 -6.75 38.46
N TYR A 421 8.03 -6.26 39.17
CA TYR A 421 9.41 -6.65 38.89
C TYR A 421 9.65 -8.13 39.16
N PHE A 422 9.11 -8.64 40.26
CA PHE A 422 9.26 -10.05 40.62
C PHE A 422 8.58 -10.97 39.59
N ALA A 423 7.35 -10.68 39.19
CA ALA A 423 6.62 -11.48 38.20
C ALA A 423 7.32 -11.51 36.84
N ARG A 424 7.91 -10.39 36.42
CA ARG A 424 8.56 -10.24 35.09
C ARG A 424 10.00 -10.71 35.04
N PHE A 425 10.73 -10.52 36.13
CA PHE A 425 12.17 -10.83 36.18
C PHE A 425 12.50 -12.13 36.90
N ARG A 426 11.53 -12.83 37.50
CA ARG A 426 11.81 -14.10 38.18
C ARG A 426 12.54 -15.12 37.30
N VAL A 427 12.14 -15.27 36.04
CA VAL A 427 12.77 -16.22 35.11
C VAL A 427 14.18 -15.77 34.73
N PRO A 428 14.42 -14.56 34.18
CA PRO A 428 15.78 -14.13 33.90
C PRO A 428 16.67 -14.01 35.15
N LEU A 429 16.10 -13.70 36.34
CA LEU A 429 16.87 -13.72 37.59
C LEU A 429 17.30 -15.13 37.98
N VAL A 430 16.42 -16.13 37.83
CA VAL A 430 16.76 -17.53 38.12
C VAL A 430 17.81 -18.01 37.11
N PHE A 431 17.65 -17.72 35.80
CA PHE A 431 18.65 -18.07 34.80
C PHE A 431 19.98 -17.33 35.02
N GLY A 432 19.92 -16.04 35.38
CA GLY A 432 21.11 -15.26 35.72
C GLY A 432 21.82 -15.82 36.96
N ALA A 433 21.08 -16.21 37.99
CA ALA A 433 21.66 -16.84 39.17
C ALA A 433 22.26 -18.21 38.88
N LEU A 434 21.59 -19.05 38.05
CA LEU A 434 22.12 -20.34 37.59
C LEU A 434 23.39 -20.15 36.74
N LEU A 435 23.39 -19.16 35.85
CA LEU A 435 24.57 -18.82 35.04
C LEU A 435 25.74 -18.35 35.91
N LEU A 436 25.49 -17.51 36.90
CA LEU A 436 26.49 -17.08 37.89
C LEU A 436 26.99 -18.27 38.71
N LEU A 437 26.13 -19.15 39.17
CA LEU A 437 26.54 -20.36 39.88
C LEU A 437 27.36 -21.30 39.02
N THR A 438 27.04 -21.46 37.72
CA THR A 438 27.83 -22.27 36.81
C THR A 438 29.17 -21.61 36.50
N LEU A 439 29.23 -20.28 36.32
CA LEU A 439 30.46 -19.53 36.13
C LEU A 439 31.33 -19.57 37.37
N CYS A 440 30.77 -19.37 38.57
CA CYS A 440 31.46 -19.50 39.84
C CYS A 440 31.95 -20.93 40.08
N GLY A 441 31.11 -21.91 39.75
CA GLY A 441 31.48 -23.33 39.85
C GLY A 441 32.59 -23.72 38.89
N SER A 442 32.53 -23.26 37.63
CA SER A 442 33.60 -23.49 36.67
C SER A 442 34.88 -22.77 37.02
N TRP A 443 34.81 -21.50 37.49
CA TRP A 443 35.96 -20.77 37.98
C TRP A 443 36.59 -21.44 39.20
N TRP A 444 35.76 -21.94 40.14
CA TRP A 444 36.26 -22.67 41.30
C TRP A 444 36.87 -24.02 40.90
N ALA A 445 36.30 -24.72 39.93
CA ALA A 445 36.85 -25.97 39.40
C ALA A 445 38.18 -25.76 38.67
N VAL A 446 38.29 -24.67 37.86
CA VAL A 446 39.53 -24.28 37.20
C VAL A 446 40.61 -23.94 38.26
N ARG A 447 40.26 -23.09 39.24
CA ARG A 447 41.17 -22.74 40.33
C ARG A 447 41.60 -23.92 41.19
N ARG A 448 40.74 -24.93 41.33
CA ARG A 448 41.05 -26.17 42.02
C ARG A 448 41.97 -27.08 41.18
N ARG A 449 41.76 -27.07 39.84
CA ARG A 449 42.68 -27.75 38.89
C ARG A 449 44.04 -27.08 38.83
N ASP A 450 44.06 -25.74 38.80
CA ASP A 450 45.31 -25.00 38.80
C ASP A 450 46.11 -25.27 40.06
N ARG A 451 45.48 -25.31 41.24
CA ARG A 451 46.14 -25.69 42.51
C ARG A 451 46.59 -27.17 42.55
N ALA A 452 45.82 -28.06 41.91
CA ALA A 452 46.24 -29.44 41.79
C ALA A 452 47.37 -29.59 40.77
N ALA A 453 47.35 -28.83 39.66
CA ALA A 453 48.41 -28.77 38.67
C ALA A 453 49.69 -28.11 39.21
N GLU A 454 49.57 -27.08 40.07
CA GLU A 454 50.71 -26.52 40.79
C GLU A 454 51.36 -27.53 41.75
N GLN A 455 50.53 -28.37 42.42
CA GLN A 455 51.01 -29.44 43.28
C GLN A 455 51.59 -30.65 42.49
N GLU A 456 51.06 -30.96 41.30
CA GLU A 456 51.61 -31.95 40.40
C GLU A 456 52.87 -31.42 39.68
N ALA A 457 52.93 -30.14 39.30
CA ALA A 457 54.12 -29.51 38.68
C ALA A 457 55.27 -29.41 39.67
N GLU A 458 55.05 -29.21 40.96
CA GLU A 458 56.08 -29.30 42.00
C GLU A 458 56.59 -30.72 42.18
N ALA A 459 55.73 -31.73 41.93
CA ALA A 459 56.08 -33.14 41.98
C ALA A 459 56.80 -33.63 40.69
N GLU A 460 56.43 -33.10 39.51
CA GLU A 460 57.01 -33.42 38.20
C GLU A 460 58.33 -32.71 37.92
N HIS A 461 58.56 -31.55 38.50
CA HIS A 461 59.84 -30.86 38.39
C HIS A 461 61.04 -31.65 39.00
N LEU A 462 60.72 -32.71 39.70
CA LEU A 462 61.66 -33.66 40.23
C LEU A 462 61.91 -34.90 39.34
N LEU A 463 61.19 -35.10 38.23
CA LEU A 463 61.27 -36.35 37.47
C LEU A 463 61.34 -36.27 35.94
N ALA A 464 61.41 -35.13 35.27
CA ALA A 464 61.37 -35.12 33.80
C ALA A 464 62.36 -34.19 33.10
N GLY A 465 63.45 -34.77 32.66
CA GLY A 465 64.07 -34.43 31.38
C GLY A 465 63.62 -35.40 30.31
N ALA A 466 62.70 -35.01 29.42
CA ALA A 466 62.54 -35.60 28.07
C ALA A 466 61.40 -34.94 27.32
N GLY A 467 61.64 -34.53 26.08
CA GLY A 467 60.85 -33.68 25.21
C GLY A 467 59.46 -34.18 24.81
N ALA A 468 58.62 -33.22 24.47
CA ALA A 468 57.31 -33.41 23.87
C ALA A 468 57.29 -32.96 22.40
N PRO A 469 56.49 -33.62 21.50
CA PRO A 469 56.47 -33.32 20.07
C PRO A 469 55.57 -32.11 19.74
N ASP A 470 55.94 -31.40 18.64
CA ASP A 470 55.30 -30.24 18.07
C ASP A 470 53.77 -30.37 17.91
N ALA A 471 53.04 -29.47 18.55
CA ALA A 471 51.63 -29.27 18.28
C ALA A 471 51.47 -28.51 16.95
N LEU A 472 50.67 -29.05 16.02
CA LEU A 472 50.34 -28.40 14.76
C LEU A 472 49.66 -27.06 15.03
N PRO A 473 49.99 -26.00 14.27
CA PRO A 473 49.37 -24.69 14.44
C PRO A 473 47.91 -24.73 14.10
N ARG A 474 47.06 -24.23 15.01
CA ARG A 474 45.60 -24.24 14.87
C ARG A 474 45.06 -22.83 15.07
N ARG A 475 44.06 -22.39 14.24
CA ARG A 475 43.44 -21.08 14.39
C ARG A 475 41.94 -21.12 14.18
N TRP A 476 41.21 -20.43 15.03
CA TRP A 476 39.78 -20.26 14.88
C TRP A 476 39.49 -19.17 13.85
N VAL A 477 38.62 -19.46 12.86
CA VAL A 477 38.28 -18.54 11.77
C VAL A 477 36.78 -18.45 11.64
N THR A 478 36.25 -17.23 11.48
CA THR A 478 34.85 -16.98 11.17
C THR A 478 34.75 -16.24 9.83
N LEU A 479 33.95 -16.78 8.91
CA LEU A 479 33.67 -16.20 7.60
C LEU A 479 32.22 -15.74 7.54
N PHE A 480 32.00 -14.50 7.15
CA PHE A 480 30.69 -13.93 6.93
C PHE A 480 30.52 -13.62 5.45
N TRP A 481 29.34 -13.94 4.85
CA TRP A 481 29.05 -13.57 3.47
C TRP A 481 27.57 -13.30 3.27
N SER A 482 27.24 -12.46 2.28
CA SER A 482 25.88 -12.22 1.84
C SER A 482 25.69 -12.65 0.38
N GLN A 483 24.57 -13.28 0.07
CA GLN A 483 24.17 -13.52 -1.33
C GLN A 483 23.40 -12.30 -1.84
N ARG A 484 23.59 -11.91 -3.11
CA ARG A 484 22.95 -10.73 -3.74
C ARG A 484 21.42 -10.69 -3.65
N SER A 485 20.76 -11.79 -3.32
CA SER A 485 19.30 -11.92 -3.21
C SER A 485 18.77 -12.03 -1.77
N SER A 486 19.63 -11.98 -0.76
CA SER A 486 19.25 -12.14 0.64
C SER A 486 19.79 -10.99 1.49
N ILE A 487 18.91 -10.40 2.31
CA ILE A 487 19.27 -9.37 3.31
C ILE A 487 19.99 -10.03 4.51
N ALA A 488 19.96 -11.36 4.64
CA ALA A 488 20.58 -12.10 5.72
C ALA A 488 22.05 -12.40 5.40
N GLU A 489 22.95 -12.02 6.29
CA GLU A 489 24.37 -12.41 6.26
C GLU A 489 24.49 -13.87 6.74
N SER A 490 25.11 -14.72 5.93
CA SER A 490 25.42 -16.11 6.30
C SER A 490 26.74 -16.15 7.02
N ARG A 491 26.93 -17.13 7.92
CA ARG A 491 28.12 -17.28 8.74
C ARG A 491 28.59 -18.72 8.76
N TRP A 492 29.90 -18.91 8.61
CA TRP A 492 30.61 -20.15 8.93
C TRP A 492 31.68 -19.87 9.99
N ALA A 493 31.85 -20.75 10.94
CA ALA A 493 32.88 -20.64 11.95
C ALA A 493 33.48 -22.03 12.25
N GLY A 494 34.79 -22.13 12.26
CA GLY A 494 35.49 -23.39 12.49
C GLY A 494 36.96 -23.22 12.78
N MET A 495 37.59 -24.31 13.24
CA MET A 495 39.03 -24.38 13.48
C MET A 495 39.74 -24.78 12.19
N VAL A 496 40.71 -24.01 11.76
CA VAL A 496 41.62 -24.38 10.67
C VAL A 496 42.85 -25.01 11.31
N GLU A 497 43.03 -26.32 11.11
CA GLU A 497 44.12 -27.07 11.73
C GLU A 497 45.38 -27.09 10.88
N SER A 498 45.24 -27.14 9.56
CA SER A 498 46.37 -27.02 8.60
C SER A 498 45.96 -26.18 7.41
N SER A 499 44.92 -26.56 6.74
CA SER A 499 44.33 -25.81 5.61
C SER A 499 42.81 -25.98 5.55
N LEU A 500 42.14 -24.99 4.97
CA LEU A 500 40.69 -24.98 4.66
C LEU A 500 40.53 -24.68 3.17
N ILE A 501 40.06 -25.63 2.41
CA ILE A 501 39.84 -25.50 0.96
C ILE A 501 38.46 -24.91 0.71
N ILE A 502 38.40 -23.80 -0.04
CA ILE A 502 37.16 -23.10 -0.43
C ILE A 502 36.95 -23.26 -1.92
N GLY A 503 35.73 -23.66 -2.34
CA GLY A 503 35.39 -23.79 -3.76
C GLY A 503 33.92 -24.06 -4.01
N SER A 504 33.58 -24.61 -5.18
CA SER A 504 32.21 -24.91 -5.58
C SER A 504 31.82 -26.37 -5.54
N ASP A 505 32.77 -27.29 -5.35
CA ASP A 505 32.52 -28.73 -5.32
C ASP A 505 32.56 -29.23 -3.87
N ALA A 506 31.40 -29.64 -3.36
CA ALA A 506 31.24 -30.13 -1.99
C ALA A 506 32.01 -31.45 -1.71
N ALA A 507 32.43 -32.18 -2.75
CA ALA A 507 33.23 -33.41 -2.59
C ALA A 507 34.74 -33.13 -2.46
N GLN A 508 35.18 -31.90 -2.82
CA GLN A 508 36.60 -31.54 -2.89
C GLN A 508 36.96 -30.33 -2.01
N CYS A 509 35.99 -29.73 -1.32
CA CYS A 509 36.19 -28.54 -0.50
C CYS A 509 35.70 -28.72 0.92
N ASP A 510 36.39 -28.11 1.87
CA ASP A 510 35.98 -28.05 3.27
C ASP A 510 34.88 -27.01 3.47
N PHE A 511 34.89 -25.95 2.65
CA PHE A 511 33.88 -24.89 2.64
C PHE A 511 33.37 -24.64 1.23
N CYS A 512 32.17 -25.12 0.94
CA CYS A 512 31.55 -25.03 -0.37
C CYS A 512 30.60 -23.82 -0.47
N LEU A 513 30.76 -23.01 -1.51
CA LEU A 513 29.93 -21.85 -1.82
C LEU A 513 29.14 -22.08 -3.12
N PRO A 514 27.85 -21.76 -3.14
CA PRO A 514 27.00 -21.95 -4.33
C PRO A 514 27.20 -20.83 -5.36
N ASP A 515 28.42 -20.61 -5.80
CA ASP A 515 28.79 -19.61 -6.83
C ASP A 515 29.35 -20.30 -8.07
N ARG A 516 28.62 -20.25 -9.18
CA ARG A 516 29.00 -20.86 -10.48
C ARG A 516 30.29 -20.33 -11.11
N LYS A 517 30.86 -19.26 -10.56
CA LYS A 517 32.14 -18.69 -11.01
C LYS A 517 33.35 -19.18 -10.21
N LEU A 518 33.11 -19.99 -9.20
CA LEU A 518 34.18 -20.63 -8.45
C LEU A 518 34.69 -21.87 -9.20
N CYS A 519 35.99 -22.12 -9.08
CA CYS A 519 36.58 -23.41 -9.44
C CYS A 519 36.14 -24.47 -8.43
N PRO A 520 36.16 -25.78 -8.78
CA PRO A 520 35.89 -26.86 -7.82
C PRO A 520 36.66 -26.68 -6.53
N GLN A 521 37.97 -26.46 -6.59
CA GLN A 521 38.82 -25.96 -5.53
C GLN A 521 39.36 -24.58 -5.95
N HIS A 522 38.99 -23.52 -5.26
CA HIS A 522 39.27 -22.15 -5.71
C HIS A 522 40.47 -21.54 -4.96
N CYS A 523 40.45 -21.57 -3.65
CA CYS A 523 41.55 -21.12 -2.82
C CYS A 523 41.67 -21.94 -1.52
N ALA A 524 42.80 -21.91 -0.91
CA ALA A 524 43.04 -22.50 0.42
C ALA A 524 43.40 -21.40 1.43
N LEU A 525 42.87 -21.55 2.64
CA LEU A 525 43.32 -20.84 3.81
C LEU A 525 44.24 -21.79 4.58
N SER A 526 45.49 -21.40 4.87
CA SER A 526 46.45 -22.19 5.61
C SER A 526 46.99 -21.45 6.84
N VAL A 527 47.32 -22.18 7.89
CA VAL A 527 47.88 -21.61 9.11
C VAL A 527 49.37 -21.87 9.11
N GLN A 528 50.18 -20.79 9.17
CA GLN A 528 51.63 -20.88 9.32
C GLN A 528 52.07 -20.09 10.58
N GLY A 529 52.46 -20.82 11.60
CA GLY A 529 52.74 -20.22 12.91
C GLY A 529 51.50 -19.49 13.45
N ASP A 530 51.58 -18.21 13.71
CA ASP A 530 50.47 -17.37 14.19
C ASP A 530 49.80 -16.57 13.07
N SER A 531 50.00 -16.94 11.81
CA SER A 531 49.46 -16.23 10.65
C SER A 531 48.53 -17.11 9.86
N LEU A 532 47.41 -16.51 9.37
CA LEU A 532 46.54 -17.12 8.39
C LEU A 532 46.91 -16.59 7.00
N LEU A 533 47.12 -17.51 6.07
CA LEU A 533 47.45 -17.20 4.68
C LEU A 533 46.32 -17.64 3.77
N VAL A 534 46.14 -16.96 2.65
CA VAL A 534 45.28 -17.40 1.55
C VAL A 534 46.08 -17.54 0.28
N GLN A 535 45.82 -18.63 -0.49
CA GLN A 535 46.41 -18.79 -1.82
C GLN A 535 45.41 -19.33 -2.84
N PRO A 536 45.46 -18.85 -4.10
CA PRO A 536 44.71 -19.47 -5.19
C PRO A 536 45.21 -20.88 -5.48
N LEU A 537 44.31 -21.85 -5.70
CA LEU A 537 44.69 -23.25 -5.95
C LEU A 537 44.83 -23.57 -7.44
N THR A 538 44.38 -22.71 -8.32
CA THR A 538 44.49 -22.90 -9.78
C THR A 538 44.74 -21.55 -10.46
N ASP A 539 45.37 -21.54 -11.64
CA ASP A 539 45.62 -20.35 -12.46
C ASP A 539 44.35 -19.62 -12.90
N ARG A 540 43.18 -20.32 -12.88
CA ARG A 540 41.87 -19.77 -13.19
C ARG A 540 41.16 -19.16 -11.97
N ALA A 541 41.62 -19.45 -10.78
CA ALA A 541 41.05 -18.96 -9.54
C ALA A 541 41.46 -17.51 -9.29
N ARG A 542 40.52 -16.59 -9.44
CA ARG A 542 40.77 -15.16 -9.18
C ARG A 542 40.39 -14.83 -7.74
N VAL A 543 41.34 -14.59 -6.91
CA VAL A 543 41.19 -14.23 -5.50
C VAL A 543 41.60 -12.77 -5.31
N TYR A 544 40.80 -12.02 -4.58
CA TYR A 544 41.07 -10.61 -4.26
C TYR A 544 40.97 -10.43 -2.74
N VAL A 545 41.99 -9.80 -2.16
CA VAL A 545 41.99 -9.40 -0.75
C VAL A 545 41.87 -7.88 -0.70
N ASN A 546 40.88 -7.36 0.00
CA ASN A 546 40.58 -5.92 0.11
C ASN A 546 40.50 -5.19 -1.25
N GLY A 547 40.07 -5.91 -2.28
CA GLY A 547 39.91 -5.38 -3.65
C GLY A 547 41.14 -5.57 -4.54
N GLU A 548 42.31 -5.92 -4.01
CA GLU A 548 43.53 -6.21 -4.78
C GLU A 548 43.60 -7.70 -5.16
N ARG A 549 43.96 -7.98 -6.40
CA ARG A 549 44.14 -9.35 -6.88
C ARG A 549 45.44 -9.94 -6.35
N ILE A 550 45.35 -11.16 -5.85
CA ILE A 550 46.51 -11.94 -5.44
C ILE A 550 46.76 -13.08 -6.43
N ASP A 551 48.03 -13.31 -6.79
CA ASP A 551 48.45 -14.40 -7.68
C ASP A 551 49.25 -15.48 -6.94
N GLY A 552 49.46 -15.37 -5.63
CA GLY A 552 50.21 -16.28 -4.76
C GLY A 552 49.69 -16.22 -3.32
N GLU A 553 50.51 -16.70 -2.40
CA GLU A 553 50.23 -16.62 -0.96
C GLU A 553 50.13 -15.18 -0.48
N HIS A 554 49.08 -14.91 0.31
CA HIS A 554 48.87 -13.59 0.92
C HIS A 554 48.44 -13.75 2.38
N ARG A 555 49.06 -12.95 3.27
CA ARG A 555 48.75 -12.97 4.70
C ARG A 555 47.48 -12.19 4.99
N LEU A 556 46.54 -12.86 5.65
CA LEU A 556 45.25 -12.26 6.04
C LEU A 556 45.31 -11.64 7.43
N GLN A 557 44.59 -10.54 7.58
CA GLN A 557 44.37 -9.83 8.84
C GLN A 557 42.91 -9.90 9.27
N ASN A 558 42.66 -9.57 10.53
CA ASN A 558 41.32 -9.51 11.06
C ASN A 558 40.47 -8.43 10.33
N ASN A 559 39.25 -8.75 9.93
CA ASN A 559 38.33 -7.95 9.11
C ASN A 559 38.73 -7.79 7.64
N ASP A 560 39.70 -8.51 7.12
CA ASP A 560 39.94 -8.53 5.68
C ASP A 560 38.75 -9.04 4.90
N THR A 561 38.58 -8.49 3.69
CA THR A 561 37.54 -8.93 2.75
C THR A 561 38.16 -9.76 1.64
N LEU A 562 37.72 -10.99 1.52
CA LEU A 562 38.16 -11.94 0.51
C LEU A 562 37.08 -12.07 -0.57
N ARG A 563 37.31 -11.57 -1.80
CA ARG A 563 36.40 -11.73 -2.91
C ARG A 563 36.86 -12.86 -3.82
N ILE A 564 36.00 -13.87 -3.94
CA ILE A 564 36.16 -15.06 -4.79
C ILE A 564 34.92 -15.23 -5.67
N GLY A 565 35.13 -15.29 -6.99
CA GLY A 565 34.00 -15.29 -7.93
C GLY A 565 33.12 -14.04 -7.78
N LYS A 566 31.85 -14.24 -7.46
CA LYS A 566 30.86 -13.18 -7.16
C LYS A 566 30.62 -12.99 -5.65
N THR A 567 31.20 -13.85 -4.84
CA THR A 567 31.00 -13.88 -3.39
C THR A 567 32.11 -13.10 -2.70
N THR A 568 31.73 -12.26 -1.76
CA THR A 568 32.67 -11.55 -0.86
C THR A 568 32.51 -12.11 0.55
N LEU A 569 33.60 -12.58 1.10
CA LEU A 569 33.70 -13.10 2.47
C LEU A 569 34.37 -12.05 3.33
N ARG A 570 33.86 -11.77 4.51
CA ARG A 570 34.54 -10.99 5.54
C ARG A 570 35.10 -11.95 6.58
N LEU A 571 36.38 -11.82 6.85
CA LEU A 571 37.12 -12.67 7.75
C LEU A 571 37.18 -12.08 9.16
N VAL A 572 36.90 -12.91 10.17
CA VAL A 572 37.15 -12.56 11.58
C VAL A 572 38.02 -13.67 12.20
N LEU A 573 39.16 -13.24 12.74
CA LEU A 573 40.21 -14.09 13.34
C LEU A 573 40.11 -14.09 14.85
#